data_07f37e9570fd1528ebd16c73197df50e
#
_entry.id   07f37e9570fd1528ebd16c73197df50e
#
_cell.length_a   1.000
_cell.length_b   1.000
_cell.length_c   1.000
_cell.angle_alpha   90.00
_cell.angle_beta   90.00
_cell.angle_gamma   90.00
#
_symmetry.space_group_name_H-M   'P 1'
#
loop_
_entity.id
_entity.type
_entity.pdbx_description
1 polymer ?
#
loop_
_entity_poly.entity_id
_entity_poly.type
_entity_poly.pdbx_seq_one_letter_code
_entity_poly.pdbx_strand_id
1 'polypeptide(L)'
;MTNQLKSMVLALGAVACVAAGMLAQAKINPTDPQPTCEMCPGTYIPLSELDAYTKKAMAERIVDQQVRDVFIGKAHIGIGMVYRGRLDQPAPDSVAEHDLVSEVYHVISGAATLVLGPDIVNRQRRPSTLRTVIEYNGPGNNGSDVRNGVAHQLKAGDVVVIPAGTGHWFTKIDDHINYLMVRIDPDKVTPLKSEAQSKAYLAKPAGD
;
A
#
# COMPACT_ATOMS: atom_id res chain seq x y z
N MET A 1 -71.67 -48.32 -24.03
CA MET A 1 -70.77 -48.15 -25.16
C MET A 1 -69.98 -46.84 -24.88
N THR A 2 -68.91 -46.91 -24.22
CA THR A 2 -68.06 -45.76 -23.82
C THR A 2 -66.62 -46.02 -24.13
N ASN A 3 -66.12 -45.32 -25.13
CA ASN A 3 -64.73 -45.35 -25.48
C ASN A 3 -63.94 -44.44 -24.54
N GLN A 4 -63.02 -45.04 -23.84
CA GLN A 4 -61.97 -44.32 -23.08
C GLN A 4 -60.74 -44.07 -24.00
N LEU A 5 -60.57 -42.80 -24.36
CA LEU A 5 -59.30 -42.35 -24.97
C LEU A 5 -58.23 -42.15 -23.86
N LYS A 6 -57.20 -42.92 -23.88
CA LYS A 6 -56.03 -42.72 -23.04
C LYS A 6 -55.10 -41.73 -23.73
N SER A 7 -54.99 -40.53 -23.16
CA SER A 7 -53.97 -39.56 -23.53
C SER A 7 -52.63 -39.97 -22.96
N MET A 8 -51.69 -40.29 -23.83
CA MET A 8 -50.27 -40.48 -23.46
C MET A 8 -49.57 -39.13 -23.52
N VAL A 9 -49.20 -38.63 -22.36
CA VAL A 9 -48.37 -37.44 -22.26
C VAL A 9 -46.91 -37.88 -22.40
N LEU A 10 -46.24 -37.55 -23.51
CA LEU A 10 -44.81 -37.67 -23.69
C LEU A 10 -44.14 -36.50 -23.00
N ALA A 11 -43.44 -36.76 -21.91
CA ALA A 11 -42.54 -35.82 -21.30
C ALA A 11 -41.20 -35.82 -22.05
N LEU A 12 -40.95 -34.81 -22.88
CA LEU A 12 -39.65 -34.56 -23.44
C LEU A 12 -38.76 -33.94 -22.34
N GLY A 13 -37.88 -34.72 -21.77
CA GLY A 13 -36.79 -34.22 -20.91
C GLY A 13 -35.72 -33.54 -21.76
N ALA A 14 -35.65 -32.23 -21.69
CA ALA A 14 -34.54 -31.48 -22.25
C ALA A 14 -33.33 -31.63 -21.33
N VAL A 15 -32.36 -32.48 -21.73
CA VAL A 15 -31.05 -32.53 -21.12
C VAL A 15 -30.26 -31.33 -21.61
N ALA A 16 -30.18 -30.27 -20.79
CA ALA A 16 -29.29 -29.15 -21.02
C ALA A 16 -27.84 -29.62 -20.73
N CYS A 17 -27.11 -29.97 -21.77
CA CYS A 17 -25.63 -30.14 -21.69
C CYS A 17 -25.04 -28.77 -21.41
N VAL A 18 -24.69 -28.49 -20.16
CA VAL A 18 -23.80 -27.38 -19.81
C VAL A 18 -22.40 -27.79 -20.29
N ALA A 19 -22.05 -27.36 -21.49
CA ALA A 19 -20.67 -27.41 -21.95
C ALA A 19 -19.88 -26.41 -21.09
N ALA A 20 -19.24 -26.91 -20.02
CA ALA A 20 -18.20 -26.19 -19.32
C ALA A 20 -17.06 -26.00 -20.30
N GLY A 21 -17.00 -24.86 -20.97
CA GLY A 21 -15.87 -24.45 -21.78
C GLY A 21 -14.67 -24.31 -20.86
N MET A 22 -13.85 -25.37 -20.77
CA MET A 22 -12.49 -25.24 -20.29
C MET A 22 -11.79 -24.29 -21.27
N LEU A 23 -11.64 -23.03 -20.89
CA LEU A 23 -10.70 -22.13 -21.53
C LEU A 23 -9.33 -22.79 -21.35
N ALA A 24 -8.86 -23.45 -22.41
CA ALA A 24 -7.50 -23.95 -22.43
C ALA A 24 -6.58 -22.76 -22.25
N GLN A 25 -5.99 -22.63 -21.07
CA GLN A 25 -4.91 -21.67 -20.86
C GLN A 25 -3.86 -21.95 -21.93
N ALA A 26 -3.46 -20.92 -22.66
CA ALA A 26 -2.39 -21.04 -23.64
C ALA A 26 -1.20 -21.75 -22.96
N LYS A 27 -0.69 -22.80 -23.58
CA LYS A 27 0.49 -23.51 -23.04
C LYS A 27 1.64 -22.53 -23.01
N ILE A 28 2.03 -22.12 -21.81
CA ILE A 28 3.20 -21.28 -21.59
C ILE A 28 4.42 -22.11 -21.99
N ASN A 29 5.25 -21.58 -22.90
CA ASN A 29 6.50 -22.21 -23.24
C ASN A 29 7.38 -22.29 -21.98
N PRO A 30 7.83 -23.46 -21.52
CA PRO A 30 8.61 -23.60 -20.30
C PRO A 30 9.98 -22.90 -20.35
N THR A 31 10.45 -22.52 -21.55
CA THR A 31 11.68 -21.75 -21.72
C THR A 31 11.47 -20.22 -21.56
N ASP A 32 10.22 -19.75 -21.60
CA ASP A 32 9.92 -18.34 -21.42
C ASP A 32 9.92 -17.96 -19.93
N PRO A 33 10.20 -16.69 -19.60
CA PRO A 33 10.04 -16.21 -18.22
C PRO A 33 8.61 -16.46 -17.73
N GLN A 34 8.49 -17.13 -16.60
CA GLN A 34 7.19 -17.45 -16.02
C GLN A 34 6.70 -16.29 -15.11
N PRO A 35 5.36 -16.11 -14.97
CA PRO A 35 4.81 -15.17 -14.00
C PRO A 35 5.36 -15.41 -12.60
N THR A 36 5.73 -14.35 -11.90
CA THR A 36 6.26 -14.44 -10.53
C THR A 36 5.17 -14.67 -9.49
N CYS A 37 3.91 -14.54 -9.89
CA CYS A 37 2.74 -14.74 -9.04
C CYS A 37 1.69 -15.51 -9.82
N GLU A 38 1.52 -16.78 -9.48
CA GLU A 38 0.51 -17.64 -10.10
C GLU A 38 -0.84 -17.44 -9.42
N MET A 39 -1.89 -17.16 -10.20
CA MET A 39 -3.27 -16.97 -9.72
C MET A 39 -3.44 -15.87 -8.64
N CYS A 40 -2.51 -14.93 -8.52
CA CYS A 40 -2.66 -13.83 -7.59
C CYS A 40 -3.78 -12.89 -8.02
N PRO A 41 -4.75 -12.59 -7.13
CA PRO A 41 -5.81 -11.65 -7.45
C PRO A 41 -5.27 -10.22 -7.52
N GLY A 42 -5.82 -9.41 -8.42
CA GLY A 42 -5.60 -7.96 -8.39
C GLY A 42 -6.23 -7.35 -7.13
N THR A 43 -5.63 -6.27 -6.62
CA THR A 43 -6.16 -5.52 -5.48
C THR A 43 -6.67 -4.17 -5.95
N TYR A 44 -7.92 -3.85 -5.64
CA TYR A 44 -8.53 -2.55 -5.88
C TYR A 44 -8.78 -1.85 -4.55
N ILE A 45 -8.36 -0.60 -4.45
CA ILE A 45 -8.59 0.27 -3.29
C ILE A 45 -9.34 1.50 -3.80
N PRO A 46 -10.62 1.68 -3.44
CA PRO A 46 -11.40 2.83 -3.90
C PRO A 46 -10.93 4.13 -3.25
N LEU A 47 -11.05 5.25 -3.97
CA LEU A 47 -10.73 6.59 -3.44
C LEU A 47 -11.43 6.87 -2.10
N SER A 48 -12.68 6.44 -1.96
CA SER A 48 -13.42 6.62 -0.70
C SER A 48 -12.77 5.98 0.52
N GLU A 49 -12.01 4.89 0.33
CA GLU A 49 -11.23 4.28 1.41
C GLU A 49 -9.98 5.10 1.72
N LEU A 50 -9.25 5.58 0.70
CA LEU A 50 -8.09 6.46 0.88
C LEU A 50 -8.49 7.76 1.60
N ASP A 51 -9.61 8.36 1.23
CA ASP A 51 -10.17 9.54 1.88
C ASP A 51 -10.55 9.28 3.35
N ALA A 52 -11.08 8.10 3.67
CA ALA A 52 -11.38 7.73 5.04
C ALA A 52 -10.12 7.65 5.90
N TYR A 53 -9.02 7.11 5.38
CA TYR A 53 -7.72 7.13 6.05
C TYR A 53 -7.19 8.55 6.25
N THR A 54 -7.28 9.42 5.24
CA THR A 54 -6.89 10.83 5.37
C THR A 54 -7.69 11.55 6.44
N LYS A 55 -9.02 11.37 6.47
CA LYS A 55 -9.88 11.95 7.51
C LYS A 55 -9.52 11.46 8.91
N LYS A 56 -9.25 10.15 9.05
CA LYS A 56 -8.82 9.57 10.33
C LYS A 56 -7.45 10.12 10.75
N ALA A 57 -6.50 10.26 9.81
CA ALA A 57 -5.20 10.88 10.05
C ALA A 57 -5.32 12.28 10.64
N MET A 58 -6.17 13.11 10.03
CA MET A 58 -6.41 14.49 10.49
C MET A 58 -7.06 14.52 11.87
N ALA A 59 -8.08 13.69 12.10
CA ALA A 59 -8.84 13.66 13.37
C ALA A 59 -7.99 13.17 14.54
N GLU A 60 -7.16 12.14 14.32
CA GLU A 60 -6.37 11.48 15.37
C GLU A 60 -4.91 11.94 15.42
N ARG A 61 -4.51 12.85 14.51
CA ARG A 61 -3.13 13.33 14.37
C ARG A 61 -2.13 12.20 14.10
N ILE A 62 -2.56 11.21 13.33
CA ILE A 62 -1.72 10.10 12.87
C ILE A 62 -1.08 10.50 11.55
N VAL A 63 0.25 10.44 11.48
CA VAL A 63 0.98 10.85 10.28
C VAL A 63 0.90 9.78 9.19
N ASP A 64 1.20 8.54 9.53
CA ASP A 64 1.38 7.43 8.58
C ASP A 64 0.44 6.27 8.92
N GLN A 65 -0.26 5.79 7.90
CA GLN A 65 -1.22 4.70 8.05
C GLN A 65 -1.09 3.72 6.88
N GLN A 66 -0.96 2.45 7.21
CA GLN A 66 -0.98 1.37 6.22
C GLN A 66 -2.43 1.04 5.83
N VAL A 67 -2.76 1.22 4.55
CA VAL A 67 -4.08 0.91 3.99
C VAL A 67 -4.17 -0.57 3.60
N ARG A 68 -3.20 -1.05 2.83
CA ARG A 68 -3.07 -2.44 2.37
C ARG A 68 -1.60 -2.83 2.38
N ASP A 69 -1.37 -4.13 2.51
CA ASP A 69 -0.10 -4.73 2.17
C ASP A 69 -0.37 -6.04 1.45
N VAL A 70 0.11 -6.16 0.22
CA VAL A 70 -0.27 -7.26 -0.69
C VAL A 70 0.96 -7.98 -1.22
N PHE A 71 0.84 -9.29 -1.34
CA PHE A 71 1.84 -10.13 -1.98
C PHE A 71 1.70 -10.06 -3.51
N ILE A 72 2.81 -9.79 -4.20
CA ILE A 72 2.87 -9.72 -5.67
C ILE A 72 3.88 -10.72 -6.27
N GLY A 73 4.16 -11.82 -5.58
CA GLY A 73 5.12 -12.83 -5.98
C GLY A 73 6.50 -12.60 -5.37
N LYS A 74 7.34 -11.76 -5.95
CA LYS A 74 8.70 -11.52 -5.46
C LYS A 74 8.79 -10.50 -4.32
N ALA A 75 7.76 -9.69 -4.11
CA ALA A 75 7.74 -8.63 -3.11
C ALA A 75 6.38 -8.54 -2.40
N HIS A 76 6.37 -7.82 -1.27
CA HIS A 76 5.16 -7.18 -0.76
C HIS A 76 5.07 -5.75 -1.29
N ILE A 77 3.85 -5.27 -1.51
CA ILE A 77 3.55 -3.88 -1.83
C ILE A 77 2.62 -3.32 -0.76
N GLY A 78 3.16 -2.41 0.03
CA GLY A 78 2.41 -1.66 1.02
C GLY A 78 1.82 -0.40 0.39
N ILE A 79 0.53 -0.16 0.63
CA ILE A 79 -0.15 1.09 0.26
C ILE A 79 -0.45 1.84 1.53
N GLY A 80 0.12 3.03 1.67
CA GLY A 80 -0.07 3.91 2.82
C GLY A 80 -0.71 5.24 2.44
N MET A 81 -1.41 5.83 3.40
CA MET A 81 -1.85 7.23 3.33
C MET A 81 -1.12 8.03 4.40
N VAL A 82 -0.54 9.14 3.99
CA VAL A 82 0.22 10.01 4.88
C VAL A 82 -0.35 11.41 4.83
N TYR A 83 -0.68 11.93 6.00
CA TYR A 83 -1.07 13.32 6.19
C TYR A 83 -0.14 13.99 7.21
N ARG A 84 0.47 15.09 6.81
CA ARG A 84 1.29 15.93 7.69
C ARG A 84 0.73 17.34 7.69
N GLY A 85 0.41 17.87 8.85
CA GLY A 85 0.06 19.29 9.02
C GLY A 85 1.28 20.18 8.96
N ARG A 86 1.08 21.45 9.28
CA ARG A 86 2.13 22.49 9.31
C ARG A 86 3.37 22.05 10.09
N LEU A 87 4.52 22.34 9.53
CA LEU A 87 5.83 22.10 10.12
C LEU A 87 6.73 23.30 9.86
N ASP A 88 6.96 24.13 10.87
CA ASP A 88 7.83 25.30 10.75
C ASP A 88 9.31 24.93 10.86
N GLN A 89 9.62 23.94 11.69
CA GLN A 89 10.96 23.37 11.87
C GLN A 89 10.84 21.86 12.13
N PRO A 90 11.75 21.05 11.60
CA PRO A 90 11.74 19.61 11.83
C PRO A 90 12.02 19.29 13.31
N ALA A 91 11.42 18.21 13.80
CA ALA A 91 11.77 17.69 15.10
C ALA A 91 13.21 17.16 15.10
N PRO A 92 13.91 17.18 16.24
CA PRO A 92 15.21 16.52 16.38
C PRO A 92 15.13 15.05 15.93
N ASP A 93 16.20 14.56 15.32
CA ASP A 93 16.37 13.17 14.90
C ASP A 93 15.20 12.63 14.04
N SER A 94 14.58 13.51 13.23
CA SER A 94 13.41 13.19 12.40
C SER A 94 13.73 12.80 10.95
N VAL A 95 15.02 12.70 10.59
CA VAL A 95 15.41 12.00 9.35
C VAL A 95 14.98 10.55 9.49
N ALA A 96 14.28 10.03 8.50
CA ALA A 96 13.91 8.62 8.43
C ALA A 96 14.69 7.92 7.32
N GLU A 97 14.96 6.64 7.53
CA GLU A 97 15.56 5.75 6.54
C GLU A 97 15.07 4.33 6.81
N HIS A 98 14.90 3.54 5.76
CA HIS A 98 14.49 2.13 5.80
C HIS A 98 15.55 1.27 5.13
N ASP A 99 16.03 0.23 5.79
CA ASP A 99 17.13 -0.58 5.26
C ASP A 99 16.73 -1.42 4.03
N LEU A 100 15.49 -1.92 4.01
CA LEU A 100 15.02 -2.94 3.08
C LEU A 100 13.78 -2.53 2.27
N VAL A 101 13.09 -1.48 2.70
CA VAL A 101 11.85 -1.00 2.08
C VAL A 101 12.12 0.29 1.32
N SER A 102 11.85 0.27 0.02
CA SER A 102 11.84 1.49 -0.80
C SER A 102 10.46 2.13 -0.79
N GLU A 103 10.39 3.44 -1.01
CA GLU A 103 9.11 4.17 -1.00
C GLU A 103 8.93 4.98 -2.28
N VAL A 104 7.67 5.07 -2.72
CA VAL A 104 7.25 6.00 -3.77
C VAL A 104 6.13 6.86 -3.21
N TYR A 105 6.31 8.18 -3.22
CA TYR A 105 5.28 9.14 -2.85
C TYR A 105 4.60 9.69 -4.09
N HIS A 106 3.28 9.79 -4.08
CA HIS A 106 2.50 10.57 -5.03
C HIS A 106 1.72 11.61 -4.25
N VAL A 107 2.08 12.88 -4.41
CA VAL A 107 1.47 14.00 -3.68
C VAL A 107 0.07 14.26 -4.19
N ILE A 108 -0.92 14.15 -3.33
CA ILE A 108 -2.34 14.38 -3.63
C ILE A 108 -2.70 15.85 -3.42
N SER A 109 -2.26 16.44 -2.30
CA SER A 109 -2.56 17.84 -1.98
C SER A 109 -1.50 18.45 -1.06
N GLY A 110 -1.46 19.77 -1.01
CA GLY A 110 -0.52 20.52 -0.19
C GLY A 110 0.86 20.62 -0.80
N ALA A 111 1.83 21.08 0.00
CA ALA A 111 3.21 21.28 -0.40
C ALA A 111 4.16 21.13 0.79
N ALA A 112 5.40 20.73 0.51
CA ALA A 112 6.42 20.55 1.55
C ALA A 112 7.83 20.65 0.97
N THR A 113 8.81 20.95 1.81
CA THR A 113 10.23 20.75 1.51
C THR A 113 10.67 19.40 2.04
N LEU A 114 11.11 18.52 1.14
CA LEU A 114 11.68 17.21 1.42
C LEU A 114 13.16 17.19 1.06
N VAL A 115 14.02 16.80 1.99
CA VAL A 115 15.46 16.59 1.77
C VAL A 115 15.72 15.09 1.61
N LEU A 116 16.45 14.71 0.56
CA LEU A 116 16.84 13.33 0.27
C LEU A 116 18.36 13.20 0.18
N GLY A 117 18.91 12.10 0.69
CA GLY A 117 20.31 11.76 0.53
C GLY A 117 20.74 10.55 1.35
N PRO A 118 21.84 9.88 0.96
CA PRO A 118 22.30 8.66 1.62
C PRO A 118 23.15 8.90 2.90
N ASP A 119 23.71 10.12 3.07
CA ASP A 119 24.64 10.43 4.16
C ASP A 119 23.90 11.01 5.37
N ILE A 120 23.42 10.11 6.23
CA ILE A 120 22.62 10.44 7.41
C ILE A 120 23.55 10.75 8.58
N VAL A 121 23.40 11.95 9.16
CA VAL A 121 24.17 12.41 10.32
C VAL A 121 23.53 11.86 11.61
N ASN A 122 24.38 11.45 12.55
CA ASN A 122 23.96 10.89 13.85
C ASN A 122 22.91 9.77 13.70
N ARG A 123 23.19 8.84 12.77
CA ARG A 123 22.31 7.68 12.49
C ARG A 123 22.09 6.85 13.75
N GLN A 124 20.84 6.64 14.10
CA GLN A 124 20.40 5.86 15.25
C GLN A 124 19.43 4.74 14.82
N ARG A 125 19.76 3.50 15.21
CA ARG A 125 18.91 2.35 14.92
C ARG A 125 17.58 2.47 15.62
N ARG A 126 16.48 2.31 14.87
CA ARG A 126 15.15 2.19 15.47
C ARG A 126 15.00 0.86 16.21
N PRO A 127 14.44 0.85 17.44
CA PRO A 127 14.15 -0.39 18.14
C PRO A 127 13.24 -1.31 17.30
N SER A 128 13.58 -2.60 17.23
CA SER A 128 12.78 -3.60 16.50
C SER A 128 11.37 -3.83 17.06
N THR A 129 11.11 -3.33 18.27
CA THR A 129 9.80 -3.40 18.95
C THR A 129 8.86 -2.26 18.57
N LEU A 130 9.34 -1.26 17.83
CA LEU A 130 8.48 -0.15 17.39
C LEU A 130 7.43 -0.65 16.40
N ARG A 131 6.19 -0.21 16.58
CA ARG A 131 5.08 -0.55 15.70
C ARG A 131 5.36 -0.22 14.24
N THR A 132 5.95 0.94 13.96
CA THR A 132 6.32 1.36 12.61
C THR A 132 7.34 0.42 11.95
N VAL A 133 8.27 -0.13 12.74
CA VAL A 133 9.24 -1.14 12.26
C VAL A 133 8.54 -2.45 11.97
N ILE A 134 7.65 -2.90 12.86
CA ILE A 134 6.98 -4.20 12.75
C ILE A 134 5.93 -4.20 11.63
N GLU A 135 5.13 -3.12 11.53
CA GLU A 135 3.92 -3.15 10.72
C GLU A 135 4.05 -2.40 9.38
N TYR A 136 4.98 -1.43 9.24
CA TYR A 136 4.97 -0.52 8.10
C TYR A 136 6.27 -0.49 7.30
N ASN A 137 7.40 -0.24 7.98
CA ASN A 137 8.61 0.23 7.32
C ASN A 137 9.76 -0.78 7.36
N GLY A 138 9.60 -1.88 8.11
CA GLY A 138 10.71 -2.77 8.40
C GLY A 138 11.82 -2.09 9.20
N PRO A 139 13.00 -2.73 9.30
CA PRO A 139 14.15 -2.19 10.01
C PRO A 139 14.66 -0.91 9.33
N GLY A 140 15.20 0.00 10.15
CA GLY A 140 15.71 1.28 9.64
C GLY A 140 16.28 2.16 10.75
N ASN A 141 16.62 3.39 10.39
CA ASN A 141 17.31 4.33 11.25
C ASN A 141 16.61 5.70 11.26
N ASN A 142 16.85 6.45 12.31
CA ASN A 142 16.63 7.89 12.34
C ASN A 142 17.97 8.63 12.25
N GLY A 143 17.92 9.94 12.03
CA GLY A 143 19.09 10.80 12.07
C GLY A 143 18.73 12.25 12.28
N SER A 144 19.74 13.07 12.55
CA SER A 144 19.55 14.49 12.85
C SER A 144 19.66 15.39 11.61
N ASP A 145 20.28 14.91 10.53
CA ASP A 145 20.48 15.67 9.29
C ASP A 145 20.81 14.72 8.13
N VAL A 146 20.75 15.23 6.90
CA VAL A 146 21.21 14.55 5.69
C VAL A 146 22.32 15.40 5.06
N ARG A 147 23.60 14.99 5.27
CA ARG A 147 24.75 15.71 4.73
C ARG A 147 24.75 15.63 3.20
N ASN A 148 24.95 16.78 2.55
CA ASN A 148 24.86 16.92 1.10
C ASN A 148 23.51 16.46 0.52
N GLY A 149 22.44 16.50 1.33
CA GLY A 149 21.10 16.18 0.90
C GLY A 149 20.57 17.19 -0.14
N VAL A 150 19.72 16.71 -1.04
CA VAL A 150 19.06 17.54 -2.04
C VAL A 150 17.67 17.89 -1.59
N ALA A 151 17.38 19.20 -1.48
CA ALA A 151 16.05 19.69 -1.10
C ALA A 151 15.12 19.77 -2.32
N HIS A 152 13.94 19.19 -2.20
CA HIS A 152 12.88 19.21 -3.19
C HIS A 152 11.66 19.95 -2.66
N GLN A 153 11.11 20.88 -3.47
CA GLN A 153 9.85 21.55 -3.17
C GLN A 153 8.71 20.74 -3.78
N LEU A 154 8.05 19.94 -2.95
CA LEU A 154 6.96 19.08 -3.38
C LEU A 154 5.64 19.84 -3.45
N LYS A 155 4.83 19.52 -4.45
CA LYS A 155 3.45 20.01 -4.63
C LYS A 155 2.56 18.91 -5.19
N ALA A 156 1.25 19.14 -5.20
CA ALA A 156 0.27 18.20 -5.74
C ALA A 156 0.63 17.74 -7.17
N GLY A 157 0.57 16.45 -7.40
CA GLY A 157 0.93 15.77 -8.65
C GLY A 157 2.39 15.30 -8.72
N ASP A 158 3.28 15.76 -7.84
CA ASP A 158 4.68 15.32 -7.85
C ASP A 158 4.81 13.87 -7.39
N VAL A 159 5.83 13.19 -7.93
CA VAL A 159 6.21 11.84 -7.56
C VAL A 159 7.65 11.83 -7.05
N VAL A 160 7.87 11.15 -5.94
CA VAL A 160 9.21 10.95 -5.35
C VAL A 160 9.48 9.47 -5.22
N VAL A 161 10.67 9.02 -5.65
CA VAL A 161 11.15 7.64 -5.44
C VAL A 161 12.30 7.68 -4.45
N ILE A 162 12.16 6.94 -3.36
CA ILE A 162 13.12 6.87 -2.27
C ILE A 162 13.63 5.42 -2.15
N PRO A 163 14.82 5.12 -2.65
CA PRO A 163 15.42 3.80 -2.49
C PRO A 163 15.65 3.44 -1.02
N ALA A 164 15.60 2.16 -0.69
CA ALA A 164 16.04 1.66 0.61
C ALA A 164 17.47 2.16 0.91
N GLY A 165 17.73 2.52 2.16
CA GLY A 165 18.99 3.12 2.60
C GLY A 165 19.09 4.63 2.38
N THR A 166 18.12 5.27 1.75
CA THR A 166 18.12 6.72 1.51
C THR A 166 17.42 7.46 2.64
N GLY A 167 18.13 8.39 3.27
CA GLY A 167 17.56 9.32 4.25
C GLY A 167 16.56 10.27 3.58
N HIS A 168 15.41 10.46 4.22
CA HIS A 168 14.36 11.36 3.78
C HIS A 168 13.81 12.17 4.96
N TRP A 169 13.66 13.48 4.73
CA TRP A 169 13.43 14.41 5.82
C TRP A 169 12.57 15.60 5.40
N PHE A 170 11.37 15.68 5.95
CA PHE A 170 10.54 16.87 5.80
C PHE A 170 11.08 17.99 6.68
N THR A 171 11.54 19.07 6.06
CA THR A 171 12.13 20.23 6.78
C THR A 171 11.17 21.40 6.92
N LYS A 172 10.16 21.51 6.04
CA LYS A 172 9.15 22.56 6.09
C LYS A 172 7.85 22.14 5.43
N ILE A 173 6.73 22.51 6.05
CA ILE A 173 5.37 22.35 5.52
C ILE A 173 4.60 23.60 5.93
N ASP A 174 4.21 24.45 4.96
CA ASP A 174 3.56 25.72 5.27
C ASP A 174 2.12 25.55 5.78
N ASP A 175 1.39 24.57 5.28
CA ASP A 175 0.02 24.24 5.70
C ASP A 175 -0.12 22.73 5.93
N HIS A 176 -0.12 21.95 4.87
CA HIS A 176 -0.16 20.48 4.93
C HIS A 176 0.51 19.85 3.70
N ILE A 177 0.78 18.56 3.80
CA ILE A 177 1.00 17.68 2.66
C ILE A 177 0.26 16.36 2.89
N ASN A 178 -0.48 15.90 1.86
CA ASN A 178 -1.16 14.61 1.83
C ASN A 178 -0.67 13.83 0.62
N TYR A 179 -0.21 12.60 0.80
CA TYR A 179 0.31 11.78 -0.27
C TYR A 179 -0.01 10.29 -0.10
N LEU A 180 -0.21 9.64 -1.25
CA LEU A 180 -0.20 8.19 -1.32
C LEU A 180 1.25 7.73 -1.24
N MET A 181 1.51 6.73 -0.42
CA MET A 181 2.80 6.09 -0.30
C MET A 181 2.71 4.64 -0.75
N VAL A 182 3.58 4.25 -1.68
CA VAL A 182 3.78 2.86 -2.09
C VAL A 182 5.10 2.38 -1.51
N ARG A 183 5.04 1.37 -0.67
CA ARG A 183 6.20 0.67 -0.11
C ARG A 183 6.50 -0.56 -0.94
N ILE A 184 7.75 -0.70 -1.34
CA ILE A 184 8.26 -1.83 -2.11
C ILE A 184 9.17 -2.63 -1.18
N ASP A 185 8.69 -3.80 -0.77
CA ASP A 185 9.33 -4.68 0.21
C ASP A 185 9.69 -6.04 -0.44
N PRO A 186 10.87 -6.13 -1.09
CA PRO A 186 11.30 -7.37 -1.74
C PRO A 186 11.66 -8.47 -0.73
N ASP A 187 12.07 -8.10 0.48
CA ASP A 187 12.48 -9.02 1.53
C ASP A 187 11.30 -9.46 2.42
N LYS A 188 10.10 -8.90 2.18
CA LYS A 188 8.85 -9.27 2.86
C LYS A 188 8.94 -9.12 4.39
N VAL A 189 9.60 -8.04 4.83
CA VAL A 189 9.79 -7.74 6.26
C VAL A 189 8.55 -7.13 6.92
N THR A 190 7.58 -6.70 6.12
CA THR A 190 6.29 -6.17 6.61
C THR A 190 5.17 -7.20 6.47
N PRO A 191 4.21 -7.25 7.43
CA PRO A 191 3.10 -8.19 7.36
C PRO A 191 2.07 -7.77 6.31
N LEU A 192 1.42 -8.75 5.68
CA LEU A 192 0.29 -8.50 4.80
C LEU A 192 -0.87 -7.85 5.56
N LYS A 193 -1.59 -6.95 4.89
CA LYS A 193 -2.80 -6.30 5.42
C LYS A 193 -3.95 -6.41 4.42
N SER A 194 -4.98 -7.15 4.82
CA SER A 194 -6.18 -7.40 4.01
C SER A 194 -7.18 -6.23 4.05
N GLU A 195 -8.14 -6.25 3.13
CA GLU A 195 -9.28 -5.32 3.14
C GLU A 195 -10.11 -5.41 4.42
N ALA A 196 -10.32 -6.62 4.93
CA ALA A 196 -11.07 -6.81 6.18
C ALA A 196 -10.39 -6.14 7.38
N GLN A 197 -9.05 -6.22 7.46
CA GLN A 197 -8.28 -5.54 8.50
C GLN A 197 -8.33 -4.01 8.35
N SER A 198 -8.35 -3.50 7.11
CA SER A 198 -8.52 -2.07 6.87
C SER A 198 -9.90 -1.56 7.29
N LYS A 199 -10.95 -2.29 6.93
CA LYS A 199 -12.32 -1.97 7.36
C LYS A 199 -12.44 -1.97 8.88
N ALA A 200 -11.88 -2.98 9.54
CA ALA A 200 -11.85 -3.06 11.00
C ALA A 200 -11.08 -1.89 11.64
N TYR A 201 -9.96 -1.48 11.04
CA TYR A 201 -9.19 -0.32 11.51
C TYR A 201 -9.97 0.98 11.38
N LEU A 202 -10.61 1.21 10.23
CA LEU A 202 -11.40 2.42 9.98
C LEU A 202 -12.66 2.51 10.85
N ALA A 203 -13.21 1.36 11.25
CA ALA A 203 -14.39 1.30 12.11
C ALA A 203 -14.11 1.60 13.59
N LYS A 204 -12.84 1.62 14.02
CA LYS A 204 -12.49 1.98 15.41
C LYS A 204 -12.75 3.47 15.63
N PRO A 205 -13.40 3.84 16.75
CA PRO A 205 -13.53 5.23 17.15
C PRO A 205 -12.17 5.93 17.26
N ALA A 206 -12.18 7.25 17.14
CA ALA A 206 -10.99 8.06 17.40
C ALA A 206 -10.58 7.92 18.88
N GLY A 207 -9.34 7.54 19.15
CA GLY A 207 -8.77 7.47 20.49
C GLY A 207 -8.75 6.09 21.17
N ASP A 208 -9.12 5.02 20.44
CA ASP A 208 -8.96 3.62 20.91
C ASP A 208 -7.65 2.97 20.41
#